data_4cac33f458078e35812c7b5cc200558b
#
_entry.id   4cac33f458078e35812c7b5cc200558b
#
_cell.length_a   1.000
_cell.length_b   1.000
_cell.length_c   1.000
_cell.angle_alpha   90.00
_cell.angle_beta   90.00
_cell.angle_gamma   90.00
#
_symmetry.space_group_name_H-M   'P 1'
#
loop_
_entity.id
_entity.type
_entity.pdbx_description
1 polymer ?
#
loop_
_entity_poly.entity_id
_entity_poly.type
_entity_poly.pdbx_seq_one_letter_code
_entity_poly.pdbx_strand_id
1 'polypeptide(L)'
;MDQLFTRVARDRLTCLMLGAAEVAAALVRKRNGGVISPADFSAAMRDLRAEVLDAADFAKPPSDDVLINASVPLLEKHSINATDAVVLLAALRLAAQLRAAGRDLVLVACDRRLLRAAQAEGLLTFDPENQTQAELDALLSP
;
A
#
# COMPACT_ATOMS: atom_id res chain seq x y z
N MET A 1 -10.07 -8.12 -1.53
CA MET A 1 -9.67 -6.78 -1.97
C MET A 1 -10.88 -5.90 -2.32
N ASP A 2 -11.88 -6.41 -3.02
CA ASP A 2 -13.09 -5.66 -3.43
C ASP A 2 -13.82 -4.99 -2.26
N GLN A 3 -13.80 -5.60 -1.07
CA GLN A 3 -14.45 -5.03 0.11
C GLN A 3 -13.75 -3.78 0.68
N LEU A 4 -12.44 -3.63 0.54
CA LEU A 4 -11.72 -2.43 0.99
C LEU A 4 -12.20 -1.20 0.21
N PHE A 5 -12.24 -1.30 -1.13
CA PHE A 5 -12.67 -0.20 -2.00
C PHE A 5 -14.17 0.12 -1.92
N THR A 6 -14.99 -0.82 -1.46
CA THR A 6 -16.42 -0.60 -1.28
C THR A 6 -16.79 -0.03 0.09
N ARG A 7 -15.97 -0.25 1.11
CA ARG A 7 -16.26 0.15 2.50
C ARG A 7 -15.48 1.38 2.97
N VAL A 8 -14.31 1.63 2.41
CA VAL A 8 -13.50 2.81 2.76
C VAL A 8 -13.68 3.87 1.69
N ALA A 9 -14.06 5.08 2.10
CA ALA A 9 -14.17 6.20 1.17
C ALA A 9 -12.82 6.45 0.49
N ARG A 10 -12.83 6.73 -0.82
CA ARG A 10 -11.62 6.82 -1.64
C ARG A 10 -10.66 7.92 -1.18
N ASP A 11 -11.18 9.03 -0.67
CA ASP A 11 -10.40 10.13 -0.09
C ASP A 11 -9.66 9.75 1.22
N ARG A 12 -9.99 8.59 1.78
CA ARG A 12 -9.28 7.97 2.92
C ARG A 12 -8.24 6.93 2.48
N LEU A 13 -8.14 6.66 1.20
CA LEU A 13 -7.16 5.73 0.63
C LEU A 13 -6.01 6.50 -0.01
N THR A 14 -4.82 5.95 0.11
CA THR A 14 -3.62 6.51 -0.53
C THR A 14 -2.63 5.41 -0.88
N CYS A 15 -1.85 5.61 -1.93
CA CYS A 15 -0.68 4.79 -2.21
C CYS A 15 0.40 5.65 -2.88
N LEU A 16 1.65 5.22 -2.78
CA LEU A 16 2.69 5.76 -3.65
C LEU A 16 2.52 5.21 -5.07
N MET A 17 2.81 6.04 -6.08
CA MET A 17 2.82 5.58 -7.49
C MET A 17 3.77 4.40 -7.70
N LEU A 18 4.82 4.31 -6.89
CA LEU A 18 5.74 3.19 -6.87
C LEU A 18 5.03 1.87 -6.53
N GLY A 19 4.14 1.86 -5.53
CA GLY A 19 3.31 0.70 -5.20
C GLY A 19 2.34 0.30 -6.33
N ALA A 20 1.73 1.27 -6.99
CA ALA A 20 0.89 1.00 -8.15
C ALA A 20 1.69 0.38 -9.32
N ALA A 21 2.93 0.84 -9.54
CA ALA A 21 3.83 0.25 -10.53
C ALA A 21 4.22 -1.20 -10.18
N GLU A 22 4.40 -1.51 -8.90
CA GLU A 22 4.66 -2.88 -8.44
C GLU A 22 3.48 -3.82 -8.68
N VAL A 23 2.24 -3.34 -8.46
CA VAL A 23 1.02 -4.09 -8.80
C VAL A 23 0.98 -4.38 -10.31
N ALA A 24 1.24 -3.39 -11.15
CA ALA A 24 1.31 -3.58 -12.60
C ALA A 24 2.40 -4.60 -12.99
N ALA A 25 3.60 -4.52 -12.39
CA ALA A 25 4.67 -5.47 -12.61
C ALA A 25 4.30 -6.89 -12.16
N ALA A 26 3.58 -7.03 -11.05
CA ALA A 26 3.08 -8.34 -10.58
C ALA A 26 2.07 -8.94 -11.57
N LEU A 27 1.14 -8.14 -12.10
CA LEU A 27 0.19 -8.57 -13.14
C LEU A 27 0.91 -9.03 -14.41
N VAL A 28 1.94 -8.31 -14.86
CA VAL A 28 2.77 -8.70 -16.00
C VAL A 28 3.46 -10.04 -15.74
N ARG A 29 4.06 -10.23 -14.58
CA ARG A 29 4.70 -11.52 -14.21
C ARG A 29 3.69 -12.68 -14.19
N LYS A 30 2.49 -12.47 -13.62
CA LYS A 30 1.43 -13.50 -13.59
C LYS A 30 0.95 -13.87 -14.99
N ARG A 31 0.77 -12.90 -15.88
CA ARG A 31 0.43 -13.14 -17.29
C ARG A 31 1.54 -13.94 -17.99
N ASN A 32 2.79 -13.49 -17.88
CA ASN A 32 3.93 -14.14 -18.54
C ASN A 32 4.19 -15.56 -18.02
N GLY A 33 3.88 -15.81 -16.75
CA GLY A 33 3.95 -17.15 -16.13
C GLY A 33 2.71 -18.02 -16.38
N GLY A 34 1.72 -17.54 -17.17
CA GLY A 34 0.50 -18.31 -17.46
C GLY A 34 -0.46 -18.47 -16.27
N VAL A 35 -0.27 -17.70 -15.19
CA VAL A 35 -1.11 -17.78 -13.97
C VAL A 35 -2.45 -17.08 -14.18
N ILE A 36 -2.49 -16.06 -15.02
CA ILE A 36 -3.71 -15.37 -15.42
C ILE A 36 -3.80 -15.31 -16.95
N SER A 37 -5.03 -15.33 -17.48
CA SER A 37 -5.26 -15.21 -18.92
C SER A 37 -4.94 -13.81 -19.43
N PRO A 38 -4.71 -13.63 -20.75
CA PRO A 38 -4.59 -12.30 -21.36
C PRO A 38 -5.83 -11.41 -21.13
N ALA A 39 -7.02 -12.01 -21.08
CA ALA A 39 -8.27 -11.30 -20.83
C ALA A 39 -8.33 -10.80 -19.38
N ASP A 40 -8.00 -11.64 -18.39
CA ASP A 40 -7.94 -11.26 -16.98
C ASP A 40 -6.87 -10.19 -16.73
N PHE A 41 -5.70 -10.32 -17.37
CA PHE A 41 -4.67 -9.29 -17.32
C PHE A 41 -5.18 -7.94 -17.83
N SER A 42 -5.86 -7.94 -19.00
CA SER A 42 -6.40 -6.71 -19.57
C SER A 42 -7.48 -6.08 -18.69
N ALA A 43 -8.34 -6.90 -18.07
CA ALA A 43 -9.34 -6.45 -17.11
C ALA A 43 -8.65 -5.83 -15.86
N ALA A 44 -7.74 -6.54 -15.22
CA ALA A 44 -7.04 -6.08 -14.04
C ALA A 44 -6.25 -4.77 -14.28
N MET A 45 -5.60 -4.64 -15.44
CA MET A 45 -4.88 -3.40 -15.80
C MET A 45 -5.83 -2.23 -16.05
N ARG A 46 -7.01 -2.48 -16.61
CA ARG A 46 -8.04 -1.45 -16.79
C ARG A 46 -8.57 -0.98 -15.42
N ASP A 47 -8.84 -1.93 -14.52
CA ASP A 47 -9.34 -1.63 -13.19
C ASP A 47 -8.29 -0.87 -12.36
N LEU A 48 -7.01 -1.27 -12.41
CA LEU A 48 -5.90 -0.53 -11.79
C LEU A 48 -5.81 0.92 -12.30
N ARG A 49 -6.01 1.13 -13.60
CA ARG A 49 -6.03 2.48 -14.17
C ARG A 49 -7.21 3.27 -13.62
N ALA A 50 -8.43 2.76 -13.76
CA ALA A 50 -9.64 3.47 -13.39
C ALA A 50 -9.73 3.76 -11.89
N GLU A 51 -9.30 2.82 -11.05
CA GLU A 51 -9.46 2.91 -9.60
C GLU A 51 -8.30 3.59 -8.88
N VAL A 52 -7.10 3.57 -9.47
CA VAL A 52 -5.90 4.11 -8.81
C VAL A 52 -5.19 5.15 -9.68
N LEU A 53 -4.70 4.76 -10.88
CA LEU A 53 -3.77 5.61 -11.63
C LEU A 53 -4.44 6.91 -12.11
N ASP A 54 -5.64 6.81 -12.67
CA ASP A 54 -6.39 7.91 -13.28
C ASP A 54 -7.44 8.50 -12.30
N ALA A 55 -7.66 7.86 -11.14
CA ALA A 55 -8.60 8.33 -10.13
C ALA A 55 -8.10 9.63 -9.49
N ALA A 56 -8.86 10.72 -9.64
CA ALA A 56 -8.53 12.02 -9.09
C ALA A 56 -8.79 12.11 -7.57
N ASP A 57 -9.71 11.29 -7.08
CA ASP A 57 -10.12 11.21 -5.67
C ASP A 57 -9.23 10.25 -4.84
N PHE A 58 -8.25 9.62 -5.47
CA PHE A 58 -7.29 8.73 -4.81
C PHE A 58 -5.95 9.44 -4.62
N ALA A 59 -5.54 9.67 -3.37
CA ALA A 59 -4.32 10.41 -3.06
C ALA A 59 -3.05 9.61 -3.44
N LYS A 60 -2.17 10.23 -4.21
CA LYS A 60 -0.90 9.65 -4.67
C LYS A 60 0.26 10.59 -4.33
N PRO A 61 0.75 10.56 -3.07
CA PRO A 61 1.90 11.39 -2.68
C PRO A 61 3.12 11.09 -3.57
N PRO A 62 3.94 12.10 -3.89
CA PRO A 62 5.12 11.89 -4.70
C PRO A 62 6.19 11.08 -3.96
N SER A 63 6.95 10.29 -4.71
CA SER A 63 8.17 9.61 -4.24
C SER A 63 9.38 10.38 -4.77
N ASP A 64 9.69 11.50 -4.14
CA ASP A 64 10.80 12.36 -4.53
C ASP A 64 12.16 11.87 -3.97
N ASP A 65 13.25 12.47 -4.44
CA ASP A 65 14.61 12.12 -4.02
C ASP A 65 14.81 12.31 -2.51
N VAL A 66 14.11 13.26 -1.90
CA VAL A 66 14.19 13.52 -0.44
C VAL A 66 13.58 12.36 0.34
N LEU A 67 12.43 11.85 -0.10
CA LEU A 67 11.79 10.69 0.51
C LEU A 67 12.64 9.43 0.32
N ILE A 68 13.14 9.19 -0.89
CA ILE A 68 13.98 8.04 -1.21
C ILE A 68 15.24 8.04 -0.36
N ASN A 69 15.99 9.14 -0.35
CA ASN A 69 17.23 9.24 0.43
C ASN A 69 16.98 9.06 1.94
N ALA A 70 15.93 9.66 2.47
CA ALA A 70 15.58 9.54 3.89
C ALA A 70 15.09 8.13 4.29
N SER A 71 14.71 7.27 3.34
CA SER A 71 14.28 5.89 3.62
C SER A 71 15.43 4.90 3.82
N VAL A 72 16.67 5.25 3.41
CA VAL A 72 17.85 4.37 3.49
C VAL A 72 18.09 3.80 4.89
N PRO A 73 17.99 4.55 5.99
CA PRO A 73 18.15 3.98 7.32
C PRO A 73 17.14 2.88 7.69
N LEU A 74 15.89 2.96 7.16
CA LEU A 74 14.88 1.92 7.37
C LEU A 74 15.19 0.64 6.61
N LEU A 75 15.74 0.78 5.40
CA LEU A 75 16.23 -0.35 4.60
C LEU A 75 17.31 -1.13 5.37
N GLU A 76 18.28 -0.44 5.94
CA GLU A 76 19.36 -1.04 6.73
C GLU A 76 18.83 -1.66 8.03
N LYS A 77 18.00 -0.91 8.78
CA LYS A 77 17.46 -1.34 10.07
C LYS A 77 16.61 -2.61 9.98
N HIS A 78 15.76 -2.71 8.95
CA HIS A 78 14.77 -3.77 8.82
C HIS A 78 15.11 -4.85 7.78
N SER A 79 16.21 -4.67 7.04
CA SER A 79 16.61 -5.58 5.94
C SER A 79 15.48 -5.81 4.92
N ILE A 80 14.74 -4.75 4.60
CA ILE A 80 13.69 -4.72 3.58
C ILE A 80 14.25 -4.19 2.25
N ASN A 81 13.51 -4.34 1.15
CA ASN A 81 13.93 -3.80 -0.14
C ASN A 81 13.75 -2.28 -0.22
N ALA A 82 14.31 -1.66 -1.25
CA ALA A 82 14.31 -0.21 -1.40
C ALA A 82 12.87 0.36 -1.54
N THR A 83 12.02 -0.30 -2.32
CA THR A 83 10.62 0.13 -2.48
C THR A 83 9.87 0.09 -1.16
N ASP A 84 10.00 -1.00 -0.40
CA ASP A 84 9.36 -1.17 0.90
C ASP A 84 9.83 -0.11 1.90
N ALA A 85 11.12 0.26 1.88
CA ALA A 85 11.65 1.30 2.75
C ALA A 85 11.05 2.68 2.43
N VAL A 86 10.86 3.00 1.16
CA VAL A 86 10.21 4.25 0.72
C VAL A 86 8.74 4.26 1.13
N VAL A 87 8.01 3.16 0.92
CA VAL A 87 6.61 2.99 1.33
C VAL A 87 6.48 3.12 2.84
N LEU A 88 7.35 2.46 3.60
CA LEU A 88 7.35 2.52 5.07
C LEU A 88 7.57 3.95 5.57
N LEU A 89 8.57 4.66 5.05
CA LEU A 89 8.82 6.04 5.46
C LEU A 89 7.65 6.97 5.13
N ALA A 90 7.06 6.84 3.95
CA ALA A 90 5.89 7.62 3.58
C ALA A 90 4.72 7.37 4.53
N ALA A 91 4.46 6.10 4.86
CA ALA A 91 3.42 5.71 5.82
C ALA A 91 3.69 6.28 7.22
N LEU A 92 4.93 6.24 7.71
CA LEU A 92 5.32 6.81 9.01
C LEU A 92 5.10 8.33 9.06
N ARG A 93 5.48 9.05 8.00
CA ARG A 93 5.27 10.50 7.91
C ARG A 93 3.78 10.85 7.92
N LEU A 94 2.98 10.11 7.14
CA LEU A 94 1.54 10.32 7.09
C LEU A 94 0.87 9.95 8.42
N ALA A 95 1.26 8.84 9.04
CA ALA A 95 0.75 8.44 10.35
C ALA A 95 1.03 9.52 11.42
N ALA A 96 2.23 10.10 11.43
CA ALA A 96 2.57 11.19 12.34
C ALA A 96 1.66 12.42 12.15
N GLN A 97 1.37 12.80 10.91
CA GLN A 97 0.45 13.89 10.60
C GLN A 97 -0.99 13.58 11.03
N LEU A 98 -1.46 12.36 10.77
CA LEU A 98 -2.81 11.93 11.14
C LEU A 98 -2.97 11.86 12.66
N ARG A 99 -1.97 11.35 13.40
CA ARG A 99 -1.98 11.27 14.86
C ARG A 99 -2.04 12.65 15.51
N ALA A 100 -1.37 13.63 14.95
CA ALA A 100 -1.47 15.01 15.40
C ALA A 100 -2.91 15.59 15.26
N ALA A 101 -3.72 14.98 14.37
CA ALA A 101 -5.14 15.33 14.17
C ALA A 101 -6.11 14.32 14.82
N GLY A 102 -5.63 13.48 15.78
CA GLY A 102 -6.45 12.49 16.48
C GLY A 102 -6.91 11.31 15.61
N ARG A 103 -6.23 11.03 14.50
CA ARG A 103 -6.51 9.92 13.58
C ARG A 103 -5.29 9.01 13.48
N ASP A 104 -5.42 7.86 12.86
CA ASP A 104 -4.26 6.99 12.58
C ASP A 104 -4.29 6.45 11.15
N LEU A 105 -3.22 5.77 10.77
CA LEU A 105 -3.02 5.12 9.48
C LEU A 105 -2.95 3.60 9.67
N VAL A 106 -3.63 2.87 8.81
CA VAL A 106 -3.46 1.42 8.67
C VAL A 106 -2.67 1.15 7.38
N LEU A 107 -1.49 0.55 7.50
CA LEU A 107 -0.72 0.08 6.35
C LEU A 107 -1.27 -1.28 5.88
N VAL A 108 -1.78 -1.32 4.66
CA VAL A 108 -2.28 -2.54 4.02
C VAL A 108 -1.22 -3.09 3.09
N ALA A 109 -0.74 -4.30 3.33
CA ALA A 109 0.26 -4.98 2.49
C ALA A 109 0.18 -6.50 2.65
N CYS A 110 0.74 -7.25 1.68
CA CYS A 110 0.88 -8.71 1.76
C CYS A 110 2.34 -9.14 2.04
N ASP A 111 3.31 -8.23 1.89
CA ASP A 111 4.70 -8.54 2.19
C ASP A 111 4.94 -8.59 3.71
N ARG A 112 5.26 -9.79 4.21
CA ARG A 112 5.48 -10.04 5.64
C ARG A 112 6.69 -9.31 6.22
N ARG A 113 7.70 -8.97 5.39
CA ARG A 113 8.87 -8.21 5.86
C ARG A 113 8.49 -6.77 6.06
N LEU A 114 7.78 -6.18 5.11
CA LEU A 114 7.24 -4.82 5.22
C LEU A 114 6.30 -4.70 6.42
N LEU A 115 5.35 -5.64 6.58
CA LEU A 115 4.42 -5.63 7.72
C LEU A 115 5.13 -5.71 9.07
N ARG A 116 6.14 -6.57 9.22
CA ARG A 116 6.95 -6.67 10.45
C ARG A 116 7.72 -5.38 10.73
N ALA A 117 8.31 -4.78 9.69
CA ALA A 117 9.01 -3.51 9.81
C ALA A 117 8.06 -2.38 10.25
N ALA A 118 6.88 -2.30 9.64
CA ALA A 118 5.85 -1.33 9.98
C ALA A 118 5.36 -1.47 11.43
N GLN A 119 5.12 -2.69 11.89
CA GLN A 119 4.75 -2.98 13.29
C GLN A 119 5.86 -2.58 14.26
N ALA A 120 7.12 -2.87 13.93
CA ALA A 120 8.28 -2.48 14.73
C ALA A 120 8.45 -0.95 14.84
N GLU A 121 7.99 -0.21 13.84
CA GLU A 121 7.92 1.27 13.83
C GLU A 121 6.60 1.81 14.42
N GLY A 122 5.71 0.96 14.93
CA GLY A 122 4.49 1.36 15.62
C GLY A 122 3.33 1.75 14.69
N LEU A 123 3.32 1.29 13.44
CA LEU A 123 2.16 1.43 12.55
C LEU A 123 1.12 0.33 12.80
N LEU A 124 -0.15 0.69 12.64
CA LEU A 124 -1.21 -0.29 12.47
C LEU A 124 -1.05 -0.95 11.09
N THR A 125 -1.23 -2.26 11.03
CA THR A 125 -1.04 -3.03 9.81
C THR A 125 -2.21 -3.95 9.53
N PHE A 126 -2.50 -4.20 8.26
CA PHE A 126 -3.48 -5.19 7.82
C PHE A 126 -2.93 -6.01 6.65
N ASP A 127 -2.99 -7.33 6.78
CA ASP A 127 -2.63 -8.31 5.75
C ASP A 127 -3.91 -8.90 5.13
N PRO A 128 -4.31 -8.48 3.93
CA PRO A 128 -5.56 -8.93 3.31
C PRO A 128 -5.55 -10.41 2.88
N GLU A 129 -4.40 -11.08 2.89
CA GLU A 129 -4.29 -12.51 2.59
C GLU A 129 -4.48 -13.38 3.83
N ASN A 130 -4.18 -12.86 5.02
CA ASN A 130 -4.16 -13.64 6.25
C ASN A 130 -5.07 -13.11 7.35
N GLN A 131 -5.63 -11.92 7.20
CA GLN A 131 -6.56 -11.32 8.17
C GLN A 131 -7.98 -11.20 7.62
N THR A 132 -8.94 -11.23 8.55
CA THR A 132 -10.36 -11.22 8.23
C THR A 132 -10.92 -9.80 8.07
N GLN A 133 -12.08 -9.70 7.43
CA GLN A 133 -12.80 -8.43 7.34
C GLN A 133 -13.15 -7.85 8.73
N ALA A 134 -13.48 -8.69 9.70
CA ALA A 134 -13.81 -8.24 11.06
C ALA A 134 -12.60 -7.58 11.75
N GLU A 135 -11.37 -8.08 11.49
CA GLU A 135 -10.14 -7.46 11.99
C GLU A 135 -9.89 -6.11 11.33
N LEU A 136 -10.16 -5.97 10.02
CA LEU A 136 -10.08 -4.67 9.35
C LEU A 136 -11.11 -3.69 9.92
N ASP A 137 -12.33 -4.12 10.09
CA ASP A 137 -13.41 -3.28 10.66
C ASP A 137 -13.04 -2.80 12.09
N ALA A 138 -12.39 -3.65 12.89
CA ALA A 138 -11.89 -3.28 14.22
C ALA A 138 -10.76 -2.23 14.15
N LEU A 139 -9.86 -2.30 13.15
CA LEU A 139 -8.81 -1.31 12.94
C LEU A 139 -9.35 0.04 12.44
N LEU A 140 -10.48 0.04 11.74
CA LEU A 140 -11.09 1.24 11.17
C LEU A 140 -12.14 1.89 12.09
N SER A 141 -12.49 1.22 13.19
CA SER A 141 -13.42 1.75 14.20
C SER A 141 -12.73 2.86 15.00
N PRO A 142 -13.44 3.96 15.30
CA PRO A 142 -12.91 5.06 16.09
C PRO A 142 -12.64 4.68 17.56
#